data_0721f9fc7e57760c14cce10942e23d7c
#
_entry.id   0721f9fc7e57760c14cce10942e23d7c
#
_cell.length_a   1.000
_cell.length_b   1.000
_cell.length_c   1.000
_cell.angle_alpha   90.00
_cell.angle_beta   90.00
_cell.angle_gamma   90.00
#
_symmetry.space_group_name_H-M   'P 1'
#
loop_
_entity.id
_entity.type
_entity.pdbx_description
1 polymer ?
#
loop_
_entity_poly.entity_id
_entity_poly.type
_entity_poly.pdbx_seq_one_letter_code
_entity_poly.pdbx_strand_id
1 'polypeptide(L)'
;MTATPSAFFSIVELSIRWDCGLHRVVDAAILGQLRVVTGIPPVDCGHQRIGGLVQVNIADVLPMFRRVGASEETATLRRIAPYEGGDWIYITDPVDGILIRSNDLLVPGQDVQRYEDERDLLRRSAHSAGATPRYDWDAMYAWLFKRINDEGLPESQAALVGEVQDWFVRNSKSGKVPEDSTIRKRILMIWRILRGGK
;
A
#
# COMPACT_ATOMS: atom_id res chain seq x y z
N MET A 1 -3.95 9.80 -22.06
CA MET A 1 -3.61 8.37 -22.13
C MET A 1 -3.75 7.82 -20.71
N THR A 2 -4.81 7.09 -20.43
CA THR A 2 -5.00 6.41 -19.13
C THR A 2 -4.05 5.23 -19.09
N ALA A 3 -3.06 5.29 -18.18
CA ALA A 3 -2.18 4.14 -17.97
C ALA A 3 -3.03 2.94 -17.52
N THR A 4 -2.92 1.84 -18.24
CA THR A 4 -3.55 0.57 -17.82
C THR A 4 -2.97 0.21 -16.45
N PRO A 5 -3.79 -0.09 -15.44
CA PRO A 5 -3.27 -0.49 -14.13
C PRO A 5 -2.37 -1.72 -14.28
N SER A 6 -1.21 -1.72 -13.60
CA SER A 6 -0.31 -2.86 -13.64
C SER A 6 -1.00 -4.10 -13.11
N ALA A 7 -0.91 -5.20 -13.85
CA ALA A 7 -1.49 -6.47 -13.44
C ALA A 7 -0.77 -7.08 -12.21
N PHE A 8 0.52 -6.78 -12.07
CA PHE A 8 1.39 -7.27 -10.99
C PHE A 8 2.37 -6.19 -10.55
N PHE A 9 2.77 -6.26 -9.29
CA PHE A 9 3.80 -5.41 -8.69
C PHE A 9 4.83 -6.29 -8.00
N SER A 10 6.12 -5.96 -8.12
CA SER A 10 7.14 -6.56 -7.27
C SER A 10 7.05 -6.03 -5.83
N ILE A 11 7.63 -6.75 -4.88
CA ILE A 11 7.70 -6.32 -3.47
C ILE A 11 8.45 -4.99 -3.34
N VAL A 12 9.48 -4.78 -4.18
CA VAL A 12 10.25 -3.54 -4.22
C VAL A 12 9.41 -2.37 -4.74
N GLU A 13 8.68 -2.56 -5.84
CA GLU A 13 7.77 -1.52 -6.36
C GLU A 13 6.72 -1.11 -5.34
N LEU A 14 6.17 -2.06 -4.58
CA LEU A 14 5.21 -1.76 -3.53
C LEU A 14 5.83 -0.98 -2.37
N SER A 15 7.06 -1.28 -1.98
CA SER A 15 7.76 -0.53 -0.95
C SER A 15 7.99 0.93 -1.34
N ILE A 16 8.34 1.17 -2.62
CA ILE A 16 8.48 2.52 -3.18
C ILE A 16 7.12 3.21 -3.29
N ARG A 17 6.10 2.50 -3.81
CA ARG A 17 4.75 3.03 -3.99
C ARG A 17 4.10 3.47 -2.67
N TRP A 18 4.36 2.74 -1.59
CA TRP A 18 3.80 3.02 -0.26
C TRP A 18 4.72 3.83 0.65
N ASP A 19 5.88 4.24 0.12
CA ASP A 19 6.92 4.95 0.88
C ASP A 19 7.22 4.25 2.21
N CYS A 20 7.49 2.95 2.14
CA CYS A 20 7.72 2.12 3.32
C CYS A 20 8.88 1.12 3.10
N GLY A 21 9.41 0.58 4.19
CA GLY A 21 10.43 -0.48 4.10
C GLY A 21 9.84 -1.79 3.56
N LEU A 22 10.67 -2.58 2.84
CA LEU A 22 10.31 -3.90 2.29
C LEU A 22 9.61 -4.81 3.31
N HIS A 23 10.06 -4.76 4.57
CA HIS A 23 9.50 -5.56 5.66
C HIS A 23 8.00 -5.31 5.89
N ARG A 24 7.49 -4.09 5.64
CA ARG A 24 6.06 -3.79 5.77
C ARG A 24 5.21 -4.50 4.72
N VAL A 25 5.73 -4.60 3.50
CA VAL A 25 5.06 -5.35 2.42
C VAL A 25 5.05 -6.84 2.76
N VAL A 26 6.18 -7.35 3.25
CA VAL A 26 6.33 -8.75 3.69
C VAL A 26 5.42 -9.07 4.88
N ASP A 27 5.32 -8.16 5.87
CA ASP A 27 4.40 -8.32 7.01
C ASP A 27 2.93 -8.44 6.54
N ALA A 28 2.53 -7.63 5.55
CA ALA A 28 1.18 -7.71 4.97
C ALA A 28 0.94 -9.08 4.28
N ALA A 29 1.96 -9.63 3.63
CA ALA A 29 1.89 -10.97 3.04
C ALA A 29 1.85 -12.07 4.11
N ILE A 30 2.61 -11.96 5.19
CA ILE A 30 2.58 -12.89 6.34
C ILE A 30 1.17 -12.92 6.96
N LEU A 31 0.53 -11.75 7.06
CA LEU A 31 -0.83 -11.63 7.59
C LEU A 31 -1.94 -12.07 6.60
N GLY A 32 -1.56 -12.58 5.43
CA GLY A 32 -2.50 -13.04 4.41
C GLY A 32 -3.27 -11.92 3.70
N GLN A 33 -2.83 -10.68 3.84
CA GLN A 33 -3.47 -9.51 3.25
C GLN A 33 -3.06 -9.29 1.79
N LEU A 34 -1.90 -9.83 1.42
CA LEU A 34 -1.34 -9.83 0.07
C LEU A 34 -0.95 -11.25 -0.30
N ARG A 35 -1.37 -11.71 -1.46
CA ARG A 35 -0.87 -12.96 -2.03
C ARG A 35 0.46 -12.69 -2.73
N VAL A 36 1.40 -13.58 -2.52
CA VAL A 36 2.66 -13.56 -3.27
C VAL A 36 2.63 -14.66 -4.32
N VAL A 37 2.99 -14.32 -5.53
CA VAL A 37 2.96 -15.23 -6.69
C VAL A 37 4.29 -15.16 -7.43
N THR A 38 4.57 -16.20 -8.21
CA THR A 38 5.73 -16.23 -9.12
C THR A 38 5.41 -17.06 -10.35
N GLY A 39 6.12 -16.79 -11.44
CA GLY A 39 6.06 -17.62 -12.65
C GLY A 39 7.06 -18.76 -12.55
N ILE A 40 6.61 -19.98 -12.78
CA ILE A 40 7.47 -21.17 -12.76
C ILE A 40 7.40 -21.96 -14.07
N PRO A 41 8.49 -22.66 -14.46
CA PRO A 41 8.40 -23.66 -15.51
C PRO A 41 7.46 -24.80 -15.10
N PRO A 42 6.96 -25.62 -16.04
CA PRO A 42 6.20 -26.80 -15.70
C PRO A 42 7.02 -27.79 -14.85
N VAL A 43 6.48 -28.14 -13.68
CA VAL A 43 7.07 -29.07 -12.70
C VAL A 43 6.09 -30.16 -12.36
N ASP A 44 6.58 -31.30 -11.93
CA ASP A 44 5.72 -32.38 -11.47
C ASP A 44 5.44 -32.25 -9.95
N CYS A 45 4.17 -32.38 -9.62
CA CYS A 45 3.65 -32.30 -8.25
C CYS A 45 2.81 -33.57 -7.99
N GLY A 46 3.50 -34.67 -7.68
CA GLY A 46 2.87 -35.98 -7.58
C GLY A 46 2.35 -36.46 -8.95
N HIS A 47 1.03 -36.53 -9.10
CA HIS A 47 0.38 -36.93 -10.36
C HIS A 47 -0.02 -35.75 -11.25
N GLN A 48 0.26 -34.55 -10.85
CA GLN A 48 -0.11 -33.32 -11.57
C GLN A 48 1.13 -32.62 -12.08
N ARG A 49 1.03 -32.04 -13.27
CA ARG A 49 2.04 -31.14 -13.82
C ARG A 49 1.54 -29.70 -13.77
N ILE A 50 2.24 -28.85 -13.03
CA ILE A 50 1.86 -27.46 -12.75
C ILE A 50 2.95 -26.53 -13.29
N GLY A 51 2.55 -25.45 -13.95
CA GLY A 51 3.45 -24.44 -14.47
C GLY A 51 2.72 -23.12 -14.71
N GLY A 52 3.48 -22.08 -15.03
CA GLY A 52 2.94 -20.74 -15.16
C GLY A 52 2.89 -19.99 -13.82
N LEU A 53 1.85 -19.21 -13.61
CA LEU A 53 1.73 -18.39 -12.39
C LEU A 53 1.19 -19.24 -11.23
N VAL A 54 1.92 -19.25 -10.11
CA VAL A 54 1.57 -20.02 -8.89
C VAL A 54 1.69 -19.14 -7.65
N GLN A 55 1.01 -19.50 -6.58
CA GLN A 55 1.16 -18.87 -5.27
C GLN A 55 2.40 -19.40 -4.55
N VAL A 56 3.10 -18.49 -3.88
CA VAL A 56 4.26 -18.75 -3.05
C VAL A 56 3.89 -18.57 -1.58
N ASN A 57 4.25 -19.55 -0.74
CA ASN A 57 4.11 -19.35 0.69
C ASN A 57 5.19 -18.38 1.17
N ILE A 58 4.77 -17.25 1.73
CA ILE A 58 5.70 -16.22 2.20
C ILE A 58 6.74 -16.76 3.18
N ALA A 59 6.37 -17.75 3.99
CA ALA A 59 7.28 -18.37 4.96
C ALA A 59 8.50 -19.01 4.30
N ASP A 60 8.34 -19.54 3.08
CA ASP A 60 9.40 -20.22 2.36
C ASP A 60 10.44 -19.26 1.78
N VAL A 61 10.08 -17.97 1.65
CA VAL A 61 10.93 -16.90 1.10
C VAL A 61 11.36 -15.85 2.13
N LEU A 62 10.96 -15.99 3.40
CA LEU A 62 11.34 -15.05 4.47
C LEU A 62 12.86 -14.83 4.61
N PRO A 63 13.76 -15.82 4.38
CA PRO A 63 15.20 -15.59 4.43
C PRO A 63 15.71 -14.50 3.50
N MET A 64 14.97 -14.23 2.40
CA MET A 64 15.30 -13.15 1.45
C MET A 64 15.02 -11.74 2.00
N PHE A 65 14.21 -11.63 3.06
CA PHE A 65 13.70 -10.35 3.61
C PHE A 65 14.06 -10.15 5.08
N ARG A 66 15.22 -10.61 5.51
CA ARG A 66 15.68 -10.47 6.90
C ARG A 66 15.80 -8.99 7.27
N ARG A 67 15.29 -8.64 8.45
CA ARG A 67 15.39 -7.27 8.99
C ARG A 67 16.79 -6.96 9.54
N VAL A 68 17.53 -7.98 9.94
CA VAL A 68 18.85 -7.88 10.53
C VAL A 68 19.74 -8.98 9.95
N GLY A 69 20.98 -8.64 9.63
CA GLY A 69 21.93 -9.56 9.00
C GLY A 69 21.84 -9.57 7.48
N ALA A 70 22.60 -10.45 6.85
CA ALA A 70 22.57 -10.63 5.40
C ALA A 70 21.28 -11.34 4.98
N SER A 71 20.59 -10.80 3.98
CA SER A 71 19.48 -11.46 3.32
C SER A 71 20.00 -12.43 2.27
N GLU A 72 19.32 -13.54 2.08
CA GLU A 72 19.61 -14.47 0.99
C GLU A 72 19.07 -13.88 -0.32
N GLU A 73 19.82 -14.04 -1.42
CA GLU A 73 19.38 -13.54 -2.73
C GLU A 73 18.34 -14.44 -3.37
N THR A 74 18.32 -15.71 -2.97
CA THR A 74 17.46 -16.75 -3.54
C THR A 74 16.79 -17.57 -2.45
N ALA A 75 15.67 -18.20 -2.81
CA ALA A 75 15.02 -19.23 -1.99
C ALA A 75 14.60 -20.41 -2.86
N THR A 76 14.46 -21.58 -2.24
CA THR A 76 14.02 -22.77 -2.94
C THR A 76 12.56 -23.05 -2.60
N LEU A 77 11.70 -23.04 -3.62
CA LEU A 77 10.30 -23.43 -3.49
C LEU A 77 10.19 -24.97 -3.57
N ARG A 78 9.73 -25.57 -2.52
CA ARG A 78 9.42 -27.01 -2.46
C ARG A 78 7.93 -27.30 -2.50
N ARG A 79 7.11 -26.28 -2.34
CA ARG A 79 5.65 -26.34 -2.42
C ARG A 79 5.11 -25.07 -3.07
N ILE A 80 4.00 -25.24 -3.77
CA ILE A 80 3.29 -24.19 -4.47
C ILE A 80 1.78 -24.39 -4.29
N ALA A 81 0.99 -23.37 -4.56
CA ALA A 81 -0.44 -23.54 -4.73
C ALA A 81 -0.87 -22.95 -6.09
N PRO A 82 -1.96 -23.43 -6.69
CA PRO A 82 -2.50 -22.86 -7.91
C PRO A 82 -2.79 -21.36 -7.74
N TYR A 83 -2.63 -20.57 -8.82
CA TYR A 83 -2.88 -19.14 -8.78
C TYR A 83 -4.28 -18.78 -8.30
N GLU A 84 -5.29 -19.53 -8.76
CA GLU A 84 -6.69 -19.33 -8.40
C GLU A 84 -7.02 -19.67 -6.94
N GLY A 85 -6.10 -20.31 -6.24
CA GLY A 85 -6.26 -20.78 -4.88
C GLY A 85 -6.31 -22.31 -4.82
N GLY A 86 -6.22 -22.85 -3.61
CA GLY A 86 -6.23 -24.28 -3.35
C GLY A 86 -5.19 -24.69 -2.32
N ASP A 87 -5.02 -25.99 -2.17
CA ASP A 87 -4.08 -26.57 -1.23
C ASP A 87 -2.63 -26.39 -1.68
N TRP A 88 -1.72 -26.40 -0.70
CA TRP A 88 -0.28 -26.41 -0.94
C TRP A 88 0.14 -27.80 -1.42
N ILE A 89 0.75 -27.87 -2.60
CA ILE A 89 1.19 -29.09 -3.25
C ILE A 89 2.71 -29.11 -3.32
N TYR A 90 3.32 -30.22 -2.95
CA TYR A 90 4.77 -30.38 -2.99
C TYR A 90 5.25 -30.69 -4.40
N ILE A 91 6.35 -30.05 -4.80
CA ILE A 91 7.08 -30.32 -6.05
C ILE A 91 7.83 -31.64 -5.86
N THR A 92 7.61 -32.57 -6.77
CA THR A 92 8.25 -33.90 -6.75
C THR A 92 9.38 -34.01 -7.78
N ASP A 93 9.29 -33.26 -8.87
CA ASP A 93 10.34 -33.11 -9.86
C ASP A 93 10.39 -31.64 -10.35
N PRO A 94 11.51 -30.94 -10.18
CA PRO A 94 12.80 -31.39 -9.62
C PRO A 94 12.74 -31.63 -8.09
N VAL A 95 13.42 -32.67 -7.62
CA VAL A 95 13.43 -33.11 -6.20
C VAL A 95 13.95 -32.00 -5.26
N ASP A 96 14.89 -31.20 -5.74
CA ASP A 96 15.45 -30.09 -4.97
C ASP A 96 14.52 -28.87 -4.93
N GLY A 97 13.41 -28.89 -5.68
CA GLY A 97 12.51 -27.75 -5.83
C GLY A 97 12.98 -26.73 -6.85
N ILE A 98 12.38 -25.55 -6.86
CA ILE A 98 12.67 -24.47 -7.81
C ILE A 98 13.38 -23.34 -7.09
N LEU A 99 14.52 -22.92 -7.61
CA LEU A 99 15.22 -21.73 -7.15
C LEU A 99 14.55 -20.47 -7.72
N ILE A 100 14.20 -19.52 -6.84
CA ILE A 100 13.64 -18.23 -7.23
C ILE A 100 14.43 -17.10 -6.59
N ARG A 101 14.32 -15.91 -7.18
CA ARG A 101 14.93 -14.66 -6.69
C ARG A 101 13.87 -13.72 -6.13
N SER A 102 14.28 -12.76 -5.33
CA SER A 102 13.35 -11.75 -4.79
C SER A 102 12.62 -10.95 -5.87
N ASN A 103 13.25 -10.73 -7.02
CA ASN A 103 12.65 -10.02 -8.15
C ASN A 103 11.61 -10.86 -8.90
N ASP A 104 11.58 -12.17 -8.70
CA ASP A 104 10.58 -13.06 -9.31
C ASP A 104 9.28 -13.09 -8.51
N LEU A 105 9.30 -12.49 -7.30
CA LEU A 105 8.14 -12.42 -6.41
C LEU A 105 7.26 -11.23 -6.75
N LEU A 106 6.02 -11.52 -7.09
CA LEU A 106 5.02 -10.55 -7.53
C LEU A 106 3.78 -10.58 -6.62
N VAL A 107 3.08 -9.46 -6.57
CA VAL A 107 1.78 -9.31 -5.89
C VAL A 107 0.75 -8.93 -6.94
N PRO A 108 -0.40 -9.63 -7.06
CA PRO A 108 -1.46 -9.28 -7.99
C PRO A 108 -1.99 -7.88 -7.75
N GLY A 109 -2.18 -7.10 -8.82
CA GLY A 109 -2.65 -5.71 -8.73
C GLY A 109 -4.01 -5.56 -8.04
N GLN A 110 -4.90 -6.55 -8.18
CA GLN A 110 -6.19 -6.59 -7.47
C GLN A 110 -6.02 -6.70 -5.94
N ASP A 111 -5.01 -7.43 -5.46
CA ASP A 111 -4.75 -7.55 -4.03
C ASP A 111 -4.12 -6.25 -3.50
N VAL A 112 -3.25 -5.63 -4.31
CA VAL A 112 -2.69 -4.31 -4.01
C VAL A 112 -3.80 -3.27 -3.88
N GLN A 113 -4.70 -3.20 -4.84
CA GLN A 113 -5.82 -2.25 -4.82
C GLN A 113 -6.72 -2.47 -3.61
N ARG A 114 -7.12 -3.73 -3.34
CA ARG A 114 -7.92 -4.07 -2.15
C ARG A 114 -7.21 -3.62 -0.86
N TYR A 115 -5.92 -3.92 -0.73
CA TYR A 115 -5.11 -3.55 0.44
C TYR A 115 -5.01 -2.03 0.62
N GLU A 116 -4.85 -1.30 -0.49
CA GLU A 116 -4.80 0.17 -0.49
C GLU A 116 -6.15 0.78 -0.10
N ASP A 117 -7.25 0.25 -0.64
CA ASP A 117 -8.61 0.72 -0.36
C ASP A 117 -8.99 0.50 1.13
N GLU A 118 -8.69 -0.68 1.67
CA GLU A 118 -8.96 -1.01 3.08
C GLU A 118 -8.19 -0.11 4.06
N ARG A 119 -7.01 0.35 3.68
CA ARG A 119 -6.13 1.15 4.53
C ARG A 119 -6.07 2.63 4.18
N ASP A 120 -6.82 3.05 3.17
CA ASP A 120 -6.80 4.44 2.73
C ASP A 120 -5.38 4.96 2.36
N LEU A 121 -4.49 4.03 1.95
CA LEU A 121 -3.06 4.32 1.74
C LEU A 121 -2.83 5.25 0.56
N LEU A 122 -3.71 5.25 -0.44
CA LEU A 122 -3.61 6.07 -1.64
C LEU A 122 -4.49 7.32 -1.63
N ARG A 123 -5.18 7.63 -0.55
CA ARG A 123 -5.85 8.94 -0.44
C ARG A 123 -4.87 10.12 -0.51
N ARG A 124 -3.57 9.86 -0.40
CA ARG A 124 -2.52 10.83 -0.71
C ARG A 124 -2.26 11.00 -2.21
N SER A 125 -2.71 10.09 -3.06
CA SER A 125 -2.41 10.10 -4.50
C SER A 125 -3.63 9.92 -5.39
N ALA A 126 -4.85 9.85 -4.86
CA ALA A 126 -6.06 9.77 -5.66
C ALA A 126 -6.48 11.14 -6.21
N HIS A 127 -5.59 11.77 -6.97
CA HIS A 127 -6.01 12.50 -8.16
C HIS A 127 -6.28 11.42 -9.23
N SER A 128 -7.32 10.61 -9.02
CA SER A 128 -7.85 9.78 -10.10
C SER A 128 -8.29 10.74 -11.19
N ALA A 129 -7.62 10.67 -12.32
CA ALA A 129 -8.00 11.36 -13.53
C ALA A 129 -9.48 11.05 -13.83
N GLY A 130 -10.37 12.00 -13.53
CA GLY A 130 -11.79 11.90 -13.88
C GLY A 130 -12.81 12.34 -12.83
N ALA A 131 -12.50 12.36 -11.54
CA ALA A 131 -13.39 12.92 -10.54
C ALA A 131 -12.78 14.22 -10.00
N THR A 132 -13.38 15.35 -10.26
CA THR A 132 -13.00 16.61 -9.61
C THR A 132 -13.08 16.38 -8.09
N PRO A 133 -11.98 16.61 -7.33
CA PRO A 133 -12.00 16.43 -5.88
C PRO A 133 -13.19 17.21 -5.30
N ARG A 134 -14.00 16.57 -4.48
CA ARG A 134 -15.18 17.20 -3.88
C ARG A 134 -14.81 18.45 -3.08
N TYR A 135 -13.57 18.49 -2.58
CA TYR A 135 -13.01 19.59 -1.78
C TYR A 135 -11.53 19.78 -2.15
N ASP A 136 -11.09 21.01 -2.27
CA ASP A 136 -9.69 21.38 -2.55
C ASP A 136 -8.86 21.38 -1.25
N TRP A 137 -8.47 20.20 -0.81
CA TRP A 137 -7.68 20.01 0.41
C TRP A 137 -6.26 20.56 0.27
N ASP A 138 -5.67 20.50 -0.91
CA ASP A 138 -4.29 20.94 -1.13
C ASP A 138 -4.18 22.45 -1.01
N ALA A 139 -5.10 23.20 -1.62
CA ALA A 139 -5.17 24.64 -1.45
C ALA A 139 -5.49 25.02 0.02
N MET A 140 -6.34 24.25 0.69
CA MET A 140 -6.62 24.46 2.12
C MET A 140 -5.37 24.24 2.98
N TYR A 141 -4.59 23.20 2.74
CA TYR A 141 -3.35 22.98 3.49
C TYR A 141 -2.32 24.06 3.23
N ALA A 142 -2.14 24.52 1.99
CA ALA A 142 -1.24 25.63 1.66
C ALA A 142 -1.64 26.91 2.40
N TRP A 143 -2.94 27.25 2.42
CA TRP A 143 -3.46 28.36 3.21
C TRP A 143 -3.24 28.16 4.70
N LEU A 144 -3.54 26.97 5.23
CA LEU A 144 -3.42 26.66 6.66
C LEU A 144 -1.98 26.81 7.16
N PHE A 145 -0.99 26.32 6.41
CA PHE A 145 0.42 26.48 6.75
C PHE A 145 0.84 27.94 6.76
N LYS A 146 0.44 28.72 5.75
CA LYS A 146 0.70 30.16 5.72
C LYS A 146 0.08 30.86 6.92
N ARG A 147 -1.19 30.60 7.19
CA ARG A 147 -1.93 31.19 8.31
C ARG A 147 -1.27 30.88 9.65
N ILE A 148 -0.85 29.61 9.88
CA ILE A 148 -0.17 29.21 11.12
C ILE A 148 1.21 29.89 11.23
N ASN A 149 1.93 30.05 10.12
CA ASN A 149 3.22 30.75 10.11
C ASN A 149 3.08 32.23 10.44
N ASP A 150 2.04 32.89 9.92
CA ASP A 150 1.85 34.33 10.04
C ASP A 150 1.21 34.71 11.39
N GLU A 151 0.27 33.93 11.91
CA GLU A 151 -0.55 34.26 13.08
C GLU A 151 -0.40 33.28 14.26
N GLY A 152 0.34 32.19 14.08
CA GLY A 152 0.52 31.13 15.08
C GLY A 152 -0.68 30.18 15.17
N LEU A 153 -0.59 29.21 16.09
CA LEU A 153 -1.67 28.25 16.36
C LEU A 153 -2.77 28.92 17.20
N PRO A 154 -4.05 28.73 16.85
CA PRO A 154 -5.15 29.21 17.68
C PRO A 154 -5.19 28.48 19.04
N GLU A 155 -5.91 29.05 20.00
CA GLU A 155 -5.97 28.52 21.37
C GLU A 155 -6.57 27.12 21.47
N SER A 156 -7.49 26.77 20.57
CA SER A 156 -8.16 25.46 20.57
C SER A 156 -8.25 24.82 19.17
N GLN A 157 -8.31 23.49 19.16
CA GLN A 157 -8.57 22.74 17.92
C GLN A 157 -9.91 23.12 17.31
N ALA A 158 -10.93 23.42 18.12
CA ALA A 158 -12.24 23.80 17.63
C ALA A 158 -12.18 25.14 16.87
N ALA A 159 -11.39 26.10 17.33
CA ALA A 159 -11.16 27.36 16.62
C ALA A 159 -10.50 27.12 15.26
N LEU A 160 -9.48 26.23 15.21
CA LEU A 160 -8.83 25.87 13.95
C LEU A 160 -9.78 25.19 12.98
N VAL A 161 -10.67 24.30 13.47
CA VAL A 161 -11.71 23.67 12.64
C VAL A 161 -12.65 24.73 12.05
N GLY A 162 -13.08 25.68 12.85
CA GLY A 162 -13.94 26.80 12.41
C GLY A 162 -13.27 27.63 11.31
N GLU A 163 -11.99 27.99 11.49
CA GLU A 163 -11.24 28.76 10.49
C GLU A 163 -11.10 28.00 9.16
N VAL A 164 -10.84 26.68 9.21
CA VAL A 164 -10.78 25.83 8.02
C VAL A 164 -12.14 25.73 7.36
N GLN A 165 -13.21 25.64 8.14
CA GLN A 165 -14.59 25.61 7.60
C GLN A 165 -14.93 26.92 6.88
N ASP A 166 -14.60 28.06 7.50
CA ASP A 166 -14.75 29.39 6.88
C ASP A 166 -13.95 29.56 5.61
N TRP A 167 -12.76 28.97 5.58
CA TRP A 167 -11.95 28.95 4.35
C TRP A 167 -12.66 28.19 3.23
N PHE A 168 -13.22 27.00 3.51
CA PHE A 168 -13.98 26.24 2.51
C PHE A 168 -15.24 26.99 2.06
N VAL A 169 -15.95 27.66 2.95
CA VAL A 169 -17.10 28.51 2.60
C VAL A 169 -16.70 29.57 1.58
N ARG A 170 -15.56 30.20 1.79
CA ARG A 170 -15.09 31.31 0.93
C ARG A 170 -14.47 30.84 -0.39
N ASN A 171 -13.83 29.66 -0.43
CA ASN A 171 -13.02 29.20 -1.56
C ASN A 171 -13.63 28.03 -2.34
N SER A 172 -14.73 27.43 -1.88
CA SER A 172 -15.36 26.30 -2.58
C SER A 172 -16.05 26.75 -3.87
N LYS A 173 -15.49 26.34 -5.01
CA LYS A 173 -16.10 26.59 -6.34
C LYS A 173 -17.44 25.89 -6.53
N SER A 174 -17.71 24.82 -5.78
CA SER A 174 -18.94 24.01 -5.85
C SER A 174 -19.98 24.38 -4.79
N GLY A 175 -19.69 25.33 -3.90
CA GLY A 175 -20.54 25.69 -2.75
C GLY A 175 -20.64 24.58 -1.69
N LYS A 176 -19.91 23.48 -1.86
CA LYS A 176 -19.92 22.36 -0.90
C LYS A 176 -18.82 22.54 0.14
N VAL A 177 -19.18 22.43 1.41
CA VAL A 177 -18.28 22.53 2.56
C VAL A 177 -18.16 21.15 3.22
N PRO A 178 -16.95 20.72 3.63
CA PRO A 178 -16.81 19.49 4.39
C PRO A 178 -17.47 19.59 5.76
N GLU A 179 -17.98 18.49 6.27
CA GLU A 179 -18.50 18.41 7.64
C GLU A 179 -17.36 18.58 8.67
N ASP A 180 -17.68 19.18 9.82
CA ASP A 180 -16.78 19.38 10.97
C ASP A 180 -15.98 18.12 11.32
N SER A 181 -16.65 16.98 11.33
CA SER A 181 -16.04 15.67 11.64
C SER A 181 -14.94 15.30 10.64
N THR A 182 -15.13 15.66 9.37
CA THR A 182 -14.16 15.40 8.29
C THR A 182 -12.98 16.36 8.38
N ILE A 183 -13.23 17.66 8.62
CA ILE A 183 -12.19 18.66 8.84
C ILE A 183 -11.34 18.28 10.06
N ARG A 184 -12.00 17.95 11.18
CA ARG A 184 -11.36 17.57 12.44
C ARG A 184 -10.41 16.39 12.27
N LYS A 185 -10.85 15.33 11.57
CA LYS A 185 -10.02 14.15 11.28
C LYS A 185 -8.76 14.53 10.47
N ARG A 186 -8.90 15.42 9.50
CA ARG A 186 -7.81 15.84 8.61
C ARG A 186 -6.76 16.70 9.30
N ILE A 187 -7.16 17.62 10.16
CA ILE A 187 -6.24 18.53 10.83
C ILE A 187 -5.72 17.99 12.17
N LEU A 188 -6.30 16.91 12.71
CA LEU A 188 -5.92 16.35 14.02
C LEU A 188 -4.43 16.02 14.11
N MET A 189 -3.86 15.45 13.06
CA MET A 189 -2.44 15.08 13.03
C MET A 189 -1.55 16.34 13.06
N ILE A 190 -1.89 17.34 12.24
CA ILE A 190 -1.18 18.62 12.19
C ILE A 190 -1.26 19.32 13.56
N TRP A 191 -2.45 19.36 14.15
CA TRP A 191 -2.68 19.94 15.47
C TRP A 191 -1.82 19.29 16.55
N ARG A 192 -1.76 17.94 16.57
CA ARG A 192 -0.94 17.19 17.54
C ARG A 192 0.54 17.46 17.37
N ILE A 193 1.05 17.46 16.13
CA ILE A 193 2.47 17.71 15.85
C ILE A 193 2.86 19.12 16.30
N LEU A 194 2.06 20.12 15.95
CA LEU A 194 2.39 21.53 16.22
C LEU A 194 2.21 21.91 17.72
N ARG A 195 1.32 21.23 18.44
CA ARG A 195 1.09 21.49 19.88
C ARG A 195 1.85 20.55 20.79
N GLY A 196 2.24 19.38 20.31
CA GLY A 196 2.95 18.34 21.05
C GLY A 196 4.48 18.38 20.92
N GLY A 197 5.04 19.38 20.28
CA GLY A 197 6.48 19.65 20.21
C GLY A 197 7.02 20.30 21.48
N LYS A 198 6.84 19.63 22.64
CA LYS A 198 7.62 19.82 23.88
C LYS A 198 8.01 18.46 24.41
#